data_7f70ebfdd63dc140ddf64dec4b3acd5e
#
_entry.id   7f70ebfdd63dc140ddf64dec4b3acd5e
#
_cell.length_a   1.000
_cell.length_b   1.000
_cell.length_c   1.000
_cell.angle_alpha   90.00
_cell.angle_beta   90.00
_cell.angle_gamma   90.00
#
_symmetry.space_group_name_H-M   'P 1'
#
loop_
_entity.id
_entity.type
_entity.pdbx_description
1 polymer ?
#
loop_
_entity_poly.entity_id
_entity_poly.type
_entity_poly.pdbx_seq_one_letter_code
_entity_poly.pdbx_strand_id
1 'polypeptide(L)' 'MRYSVVINKTEYGFDVHCPALPGCHSQGDTFEEAIENIKDAIKTYLKMIEEETKGSTVYQVEVPA' A
#
# COMPACT_ATOMS: atom_id res chain seq x y z
N MET A 1 10.95 3.92 6.25
CA MET A 1 10.63 2.79 5.37
C MET A 1 10.07 3.30 4.04
N ARG A 2 10.49 2.70 2.94
CA ARG A 2 10.11 3.15 1.59
C ARG A 2 9.30 2.08 0.86
N TYR A 3 8.27 2.51 0.18
CA TYR A 3 7.47 1.65 -0.70
C TYR A 3 7.36 2.28 -2.07
N SER A 4 7.52 1.46 -3.09
CA SER A 4 7.23 1.91 -4.45
C SER A 4 5.74 1.89 -4.68
N VAL A 5 5.23 2.94 -5.30
CA VAL A 5 3.81 3.02 -5.68
C VAL A 5 3.71 3.28 -7.17
N VAL A 6 2.62 2.83 -7.77
CA VAL A 6 2.32 3.05 -9.17
C VAL A 6 1.16 4.02 -9.25
N ILE A 7 1.35 5.11 -9.99
CA ILE A 7 0.34 6.15 -10.15
C ILE A 7 -0.05 6.24 -11.62
N ASN A 8 -1.35 6.24 -11.87
CA ASN A 8 -1.89 6.41 -13.22
C ASN A 8 -2.86 7.58 -13.24
N LYS A 9 -2.74 8.43 -14.24
CA LYS A 9 -3.69 9.50 -14.46
C LYS A 9 -4.94 8.94 -15.11
N THR A 10 -6.11 9.34 -14.62
CA THR A 10 -7.40 8.94 -15.14
C THR A 10 -8.21 10.17 -15.55
N GLU A 11 -9.37 9.95 -16.13
CA GLU A 11 -10.36 10.99 -16.44
C GLU A 11 -10.77 11.79 -15.21
N TYR A 12 -10.74 11.16 -14.04
CA TYR A 12 -11.25 11.74 -12.78
C TYR A 12 -10.17 12.17 -11.81
N GLY A 13 -8.90 12.02 -12.19
CA GLY A 13 -7.79 12.35 -11.30
C GLY A 13 -6.66 11.33 -11.40
N PHE A 14 -6.24 10.79 -10.26
CA PHE A 14 -5.12 9.85 -10.20
C PHE A 14 -5.49 8.63 -9.39
N ASP A 15 -5.15 7.45 -9.91
CA ASP A 15 -5.21 6.20 -9.17
C ASP A 15 -3.80 5.88 -8.70
N VAL A 16 -3.69 5.25 -7.55
CA VAL A 16 -2.39 4.84 -7.01
C VAL A 16 -2.53 3.50 -6.30
N HIS A 17 -1.52 2.66 -6.43
CA HIS A 17 -1.47 1.41 -5.66
C HIS A 17 -0.04 1.07 -5.28
N CYS A 18 0.09 0.22 -4.27
CA CYS A 18 1.36 -0.28 -3.78
C CYS A 18 1.50 -1.75 -4.15
N PRO A 19 2.32 -2.08 -5.17
CA PRO A 19 2.45 -3.48 -5.62
C PRO A 19 2.93 -4.45 -4.55
N ALA A 20 3.74 -3.97 -3.60
CA ALA A 20 4.26 -4.81 -2.52
C ALA A 20 3.20 -5.22 -1.51
N LEU A 21 2.07 -4.49 -1.47
CA LEU A 21 0.99 -4.73 -0.50
C LEU A 21 -0.31 -4.99 -1.26
N PRO A 22 -0.62 -6.27 -1.54
CA PRO A 22 -1.81 -6.62 -2.33
C PRO A 22 -3.09 -5.99 -1.79
N GLY A 23 -3.86 -5.35 -2.66
CA GLY A 23 -5.09 -4.68 -2.29
C GLY A 23 -4.91 -3.29 -1.71
N CYS A 24 -3.68 -2.83 -1.51
CA CYS A 24 -3.42 -1.48 -1.01
C CYS A 24 -3.46 -0.48 -2.16
N HIS A 25 -4.53 0.29 -2.24
CA HIS A 25 -4.70 1.28 -3.28
C HIS A 25 -5.42 2.52 -2.75
N SER A 26 -5.34 3.60 -3.51
CA SER A 26 -6.04 4.83 -3.19
C SER A 26 -6.22 5.67 -4.45
N GLN A 27 -6.67 6.89 -4.30
CA GLN A 27 -6.89 7.82 -5.41
C GLN A 27 -6.86 9.25 -4.89
N GLY A 28 -6.80 10.19 -5.80
CA GLY A 28 -6.88 11.61 -5.48
C GLY A 28 -7.16 12.43 -6.72
N ASP A 29 -7.65 13.64 -6.54
CA ASP A 29 -7.92 14.57 -7.65
C ASP A 29 -6.63 15.15 -8.21
N THR A 30 -5.60 15.24 -7.39
CA THR A 30 -4.27 15.71 -7.77
C THR A 30 -3.23 14.65 -7.46
N PHE A 31 -2.05 14.80 -8.06
CA PHE A 31 -0.92 13.92 -7.77
C PHE A 31 -0.58 13.93 -6.27
N GLU A 32 -0.49 15.11 -5.68
CA GLU A 32 -0.13 15.28 -4.27
C GLU A 32 -1.17 14.63 -3.36
N GLU A 33 -2.44 14.78 -3.70
CA GLU A 33 -3.53 14.16 -2.94
C GLU A 33 -3.46 12.63 -3.01
N ALA A 34 -3.20 12.10 -4.20
CA ALA A 34 -3.05 10.64 -4.37
C ALA A 34 -1.88 10.10 -3.54
N ILE A 35 -0.76 10.83 -3.50
CA ILE A 35 0.41 10.46 -2.69
C ILE A 35 0.07 10.47 -1.21
N GLU A 36 -0.58 11.51 -0.72
CA GLU A 36 -0.98 11.58 0.70
C GLU A 36 -1.95 10.46 1.06
N ASN A 37 -2.89 10.19 0.17
CA ASN A 37 -3.89 9.15 0.41
C ASN A 37 -3.27 7.74 0.42
N ILE A 38 -2.31 7.46 -0.46
CA ILE A 38 -1.66 6.15 -0.45
C ILE A 38 -0.76 5.97 0.76
N LYS A 39 -0.15 7.03 1.28
CA LYS A 39 0.61 6.97 2.52
C LYS A 39 -0.28 6.51 3.68
N ASP A 40 -1.46 7.08 3.79
CA ASP A 40 -2.43 6.69 4.81
C ASP A 40 -2.90 5.25 4.62
N ALA A 41 -3.15 4.85 3.37
CA ALA A 41 -3.56 3.49 3.06
C ALA A 41 -2.47 2.47 3.44
N ILE A 42 -1.21 2.79 3.18
CA ILE A 42 -0.08 1.94 3.56
C ILE A 42 0.02 1.83 5.08
N LYS A 43 -0.09 2.93 5.80
CA LYS A 43 -0.06 2.92 7.27
C LYS A 43 -1.15 2.02 7.84
N THR A 44 -2.36 2.15 7.34
CA THR A 44 -3.49 1.35 7.76
C THR A 44 -3.28 -0.13 7.44
N TYR A 45 -2.77 -0.41 6.25
CA TYR A 45 -2.48 -1.77 5.81
C TYR A 45 -1.45 -2.46 6.71
N LEU A 46 -0.36 -1.77 7.03
CA LEU A 46 0.69 -2.30 7.89
C LEU A 46 0.18 -2.54 9.31
N LYS A 47 -0.66 -1.66 9.80
CA LYS A 47 -1.27 -1.80 11.11
C LYS A 47 -2.18 -3.03 11.16
N MET A 48 -2.91 -3.27 10.09
CA MET A 48 -3.78 -4.44 9.96
C MET A 48 -2.97 -5.74 9.98
N ILE A 49 -1.84 -5.78 9.26
CA ILE A 49 -0.94 -6.94 9.26
C ILE A 49 -0.40 -7.19 10.66
N GLU A 50 0.00 -6.13 11.37
CA GLU A 50 0.49 -6.24 12.74
C GLU A 50 -0.55 -6.87 13.67
N GLU A 51 -1.80 -6.47 13.54
CA GLU A 51 -2.89 -7.03 14.32
C GLU A 51 -3.17 -8.48 13.97
N GLU A 52 -3.14 -8.83 12.68
CA GLU A 52 -3.34 -10.20 12.22
C GLU A 52 -2.27 -11.17 12.70
N THR A 53 -1.04 -10.67 12.83
CA THR A 53 0.09 -11.51 13.28
C THR A 53 0.19 -11.60 14.79
N LYS A 54 -0.54 -10.78 15.52
CA LYS A 54 -0.52 -10.76 16.98
C LYS A 54 -1.02 -12.09 17.54
N GLY A 55 -0.20 -12.75 18.32
CA GLY A 55 -0.53 -14.05 18.89
C GLY A 55 -0.34 -15.24 17.94
N SER A 56 0.11 -14.99 16.73
CA SER A 56 0.40 -16.02 15.74
C SER A 56 1.89 -16.23 15.58
N THR A 57 2.29 -17.38 15.07
CA THR A 57 3.69 -17.63 14.73
C THR A 57 3.99 -17.02 13.37
N VAL A 58 4.97 -16.13 13.33
CA VAL A 58 5.42 -15.51 12.09
C VAL A 58 6.73 -16.17 11.67
N TYR A 59 6.76 -16.69 10.46
CA TYR A 59 7.94 -17.34 9.92
C TYR A 59 8.25 -16.78 8.53
N GLN A 60 9.51 -16.47 8.31
CA GLN A 60 9.95 -16.00 7.00
C GLN A 60 10.43 -17.19 6.17
N VAL A 61 9.93 -17.27 4.95
CA VAL A 61 10.35 -18.31 4.02
C VAL A 61 11.07 -17.65 2.85
N GLU A 62 12.08 -18.34 2.37
CA GLU A 62 12.86 -17.88 1.22
C GLU A 62 12.25 -18.46 -0.05
N VAL A 63 12.01 -17.59 -1.04
CA VAL A 63 11.46 -18.00 -2.33
C VAL A 63 12.54 -17.77 -3.40
N PRO A 64 12.94 -18.83 -4.11
CA PRO A 64 13.93 -18.69 -5.18
C PRO A 64 13.40 -17.77 -6.29
N ALA A 65 14.24 -16.88 -6.79
CA ALA A 65 13.87 -15.94 -7.86
C ALA A 65 13.89 -16.62 -9.23
#